data_e509c4162df8022281735aaac7e63453
#
_entry.id   e509c4162df8022281735aaac7e63453
#
_cell.length_a   1.000
_cell.length_b   1.000
_cell.length_c   1.000
_cell.angle_alpha   90.00
_cell.angle_beta   90.00
_cell.angle_gamma   90.00
#
_symmetry.space_group_name_H-M   'P 1'
#
loop_
_entity.id
_entity.type
_entity.pdbx_description
1 polymer ?
#
loop_
_entity_poly.entity_id
_entity_poly.type
_entity_poly.pdbx_seq_one_letter_code
_entity_poly.pdbx_strand_id
1 'polypeptide(L)'
;MYLKQTFLMIALGAMAMTAAAQASIDTQRQYLSGHGCDDMVNWDFYCTGGRNAGKWTKIGVPSCWELQGFGTYQYGMRFYGKATPEGIADEKGKYKYEFTLPQEWEGKQIELVFEAVMTDDKVTINGRKAGNGLHQGGFYRFTYDVSDRIFFGKHKNRLEVEVSKESSNSQVNMAERRADYWNFGGIFRPVFIVAKPAENIDRVAIDAKGDGHFMADCYLNRAVKGAKVKTEILDEKGKVVASNVADARNSDEAHVDFQTKAPKLWTAETPHLYTAVFTLQDAAGKTLHRERQKFGFRTIEYRASDGVYINGQKVIFKGVNRHSFRPETGRTLSKAKNIEDVKLIKSMNMNAVRLSHYPADPEFLEA
;
A
#
# COMPACT_ATOMS: atom_id res chain seq x y z
N MET A 1 -24.40 -23.07 42.54
CA MET A 1 -23.30 -22.15 42.18
C MET A 1 -22.45 -22.66 41.03
N TYR A 2 -22.35 -23.95 40.81
CA TYR A 2 -21.54 -24.57 39.71
C TYR A 2 -22.15 -24.46 38.30
N LEU A 3 -23.46 -24.46 38.15
CA LEU A 3 -24.13 -24.38 36.83
C LEU A 3 -23.95 -23.01 36.12
N LYS A 4 -23.86 -21.91 36.87
CA LYS A 4 -23.65 -20.57 36.29
C LYS A 4 -22.23 -20.35 35.74
N GLN A 5 -21.22 -21.00 36.36
CA GLN A 5 -19.82 -20.91 35.90
C GLN A 5 -19.58 -21.71 34.62
N THR A 6 -20.24 -22.87 34.44
CA THR A 6 -20.10 -23.71 33.25
C THR A 6 -20.72 -23.03 32.01
N PHE A 7 -21.85 -22.32 32.17
CA PHE A 7 -22.45 -21.55 31.08
C PHE A 7 -21.63 -20.33 30.66
N LEU A 8 -20.94 -19.68 31.62
CA LEU A 8 -20.09 -18.55 31.32
C LEU A 8 -18.82 -18.95 30.56
N MET A 9 -18.21 -20.08 30.90
CA MET A 9 -17.05 -20.62 30.17
C MET A 9 -17.39 -21.07 28.74
N ILE A 10 -18.57 -21.66 28.52
CA ILE A 10 -19.03 -22.07 27.18
C ILE A 10 -19.32 -20.82 26.33
N ALA A 11 -19.91 -19.75 26.92
CA ALA A 11 -20.15 -18.51 26.20
C ALA A 11 -18.87 -17.76 25.84
N LEU A 12 -17.85 -17.73 26.73
CA LEU A 12 -16.53 -17.16 26.43
C LEU A 12 -15.78 -17.99 25.39
N GLY A 13 -15.84 -19.31 25.46
CA GLY A 13 -15.22 -20.19 24.45
C GLY A 13 -15.85 -20.04 23.07
N ALA A 14 -17.18 -19.91 22.98
CA ALA A 14 -17.89 -19.69 21.72
C ALA A 14 -17.61 -18.28 21.14
N MET A 15 -17.50 -17.23 21.99
CA MET A 15 -17.11 -15.88 21.51
C MET A 15 -15.65 -15.82 21.04
N ALA A 16 -14.72 -16.51 21.72
CA ALA A 16 -13.33 -16.58 21.28
C ALA A 16 -13.17 -17.36 19.95
N MET A 17 -13.92 -18.45 19.77
CA MET A 17 -13.92 -19.19 18.50
C MET A 17 -14.53 -18.39 17.34
N THR A 18 -15.60 -17.60 17.59
CA THR A 18 -16.19 -16.76 16.54
C THR A 18 -15.28 -15.59 16.16
N ALA A 19 -14.59 -14.97 17.10
CA ALA A 19 -13.62 -13.90 16.83
C ALA A 19 -12.40 -14.44 16.06
N ALA A 20 -11.85 -15.61 16.43
CA ALA A 20 -10.76 -16.24 15.72
C ALA A 20 -11.14 -16.68 14.28
N ALA A 21 -12.34 -17.25 14.10
CA ALA A 21 -12.87 -17.63 12.79
C ALA A 21 -13.08 -16.37 11.90
N GLN A 22 -13.54 -15.27 12.46
CA GLN A 22 -13.75 -14.01 11.74
C GLN A 22 -12.41 -13.35 11.34
N ALA A 23 -11.40 -13.40 12.20
CA ALA A 23 -10.05 -12.91 11.90
C ALA A 23 -9.40 -13.73 10.75
N SER A 24 -9.78 -14.98 10.56
CA SER A 24 -9.20 -15.85 9.51
C SER A 24 -9.64 -15.52 8.09
N ILE A 25 -10.78 -14.84 7.90
CA ILE A 25 -11.36 -14.49 6.58
C ILE A 25 -10.96 -13.09 6.10
N ASP A 26 -10.43 -12.24 6.97
CA ASP A 26 -9.95 -10.90 6.60
C ASP A 26 -8.49 -10.97 6.12
N THR A 27 -8.11 -10.04 5.24
CA THR A 27 -6.72 -9.81 4.89
C THR A 27 -5.92 -9.44 6.14
N GLN A 28 -4.82 -10.13 6.40
CA GLN A 28 -3.93 -9.90 7.54
C GLN A 28 -2.60 -9.33 7.05
N ARG A 29 -1.93 -8.52 7.89
CA ARG A 29 -0.67 -7.88 7.53
C ARG A 29 0.32 -7.94 8.68
N GLN A 30 1.59 -8.22 8.34
CA GLN A 30 2.72 -8.14 9.26
C GLN A 30 3.83 -7.29 8.63
N TYR A 31 4.17 -6.16 9.28
CA TYR A 31 5.27 -5.32 8.84
C TYR A 31 6.61 -5.97 9.16
N LEU A 32 7.53 -5.93 8.19
CA LEU A 32 8.92 -6.36 8.32
C LEU A 32 9.86 -5.16 8.54
N SER A 33 9.40 -3.97 8.17
CA SER A 33 10.03 -2.68 8.41
C SER A 33 9.19 -1.83 9.35
N GLY A 34 9.63 -0.59 9.64
CA GLY A 34 8.76 0.44 10.18
C GLY A 34 7.71 0.90 9.16
N HIS A 35 6.77 1.73 9.62
CA HIS A 35 5.75 2.37 8.79
C HIS A 35 6.28 3.65 8.12
N GLY A 36 7.38 4.21 8.62
CA GLY A 36 8.00 5.42 8.11
C GLY A 36 9.28 5.77 8.86
N CYS A 37 9.69 7.04 8.76
CA CYS A 37 10.94 7.51 9.37
C CYS A 37 10.91 7.56 10.91
N ASP A 38 9.73 7.50 11.54
CA ASP A 38 9.59 7.65 12.99
C ASP A 38 9.70 6.31 13.74
N ASP A 39 9.59 5.18 13.05
CA ASP A 39 9.56 3.83 13.65
C ASP A 39 10.38 2.79 12.86
N MET A 40 11.50 3.22 12.28
CA MET A 40 12.38 2.35 11.48
C MET A 40 12.81 1.09 12.23
N VAL A 41 12.85 -0.05 11.51
CA VAL A 41 13.34 -1.34 12.01
C VAL A 41 14.76 -1.60 11.49
N ASN A 42 15.68 -2.00 12.36
CA ASN A 42 17.06 -2.28 11.97
C ASN A 42 17.20 -3.59 11.20
N TRP A 43 17.71 -3.50 9.97
CA TRP A 43 18.09 -4.63 9.12
C TRP A 43 19.62 -4.71 8.99
N ASP A 44 20.16 -5.89 8.68
CA ASP A 44 21.56 -5.99 8.23
C ASP A 44 21.72 -5.32 6.87
N PHE A 45 22.79 -4.55 6.71
CA PHE A 45 23.02 -3.72 5.53
C PHE A 45 24.50 -3.73 5.10
N TYR A 46 24.72 -3.74 3.79
CA TYR A 46 26.02 -3.61 3.16
C TYR A 46 25.91 -2.65 1.98
N CYS A 47 26.70 -1.57 1.98
CA CYS A 47 26.80 -0.65 0.87
C CYS A 47 28.04 -0.99 0.03
N THR A 48 27.90 -1.00 -1.31
CA THR A 48 29.02 -1.37 -2.20
C THR A 48 29.98 -0.23 -2.50
N GLY A 49 29.56 1.03 -2.32
CA GLY A 49 30.35 2.21 -2.64
C GLY A 49 30.01 3.42 -1.79
N GLY A 50 30.81 4.48 -1.91
CA GLY A 50 30.60 5.73 -1.16
C GLY A 50 30.93 5.62 0.33
N ARG A 51 30.26 6.46 1.15
CA ARG A 51 30.49 6.53 2.60
C ARG A 51 30.15 5.20 3.28
N ASN A 52 30.95 4.79 4.25
CA ASN A 52 30.76 3.59 5.08
C ASN A 52 30.52 2.29 4.29
N ALA A 53 31.00 2.22 3.04
CA ALA A 53 30.92 1.03 2.19
C ALA A 53 31.84 -0.10 2.63
N GLY A 54 31.66 -1.30 2.05
CA GLY A 54 32.57 -2.42 2.13
C GLY A 54 32.45 -3.29 3.38
N LYS A 55 31.48 -3.06 4.27
CA LYS A 55 31.26 -3.85 5.48
C LYS A 55 29.78 -4.03 5.80
N TRP A 56 29.44 -5.16 6.39
CA TRP A 56 28.12 -5.38 6.97
C TRP A 56 27.92 -4.54 8.23
N THR A 57 26.77 -3.92 8.36
CA THR A 57 26.34 -3.09 9.48
C THR A 57 24.83 -3.16 9.65
N LYS A 58 24.23 -2.24 10.38
CA LYS A 58 22.79 -2.08 10.51
C LYS A 58 22.34 -0.78 9.84
N ILE A 59 21.10 -0.79 9.33
CA ILE A 59 20.40 0.38 8.80
C ILE A 59 18.94 0.35 9.24
N GLY A 60 18.36 1.50 9.55
CA GLY A 60 16.93 1.63 9.75
C GLY A 60 16.15 1.50 8.42
N VAL A 61 15.11 0.69 8.40
CA VAL A 61 14.21 0.50 7.24
C VAL A 61 12.79 0.84 7.67
N PRO A 62 12.03 1.67 6.91
CA PRO A 62 12.42 2.29 5.64
C PRO A 62 13.34 3.50 5.80
N SER A 63 14.27 3.69 4.86
CA SER A 63 15.12 4.88 4.81
C SER A 63 15.80 5.09 3.46
N CYS A 64 16.24 6.33 3.20
CA CYS A 64 17.25 6.63 2.19
C CYS A 64 18.63 6.42 2.81
N TRP A 65 19.45 5.54 2.26
CA TRP A 65 20.73 5.16 2.91
C TRP A 65 21.71 6.31 3.02
N GLU A 66 21.63 7.31 2.13
CA GLU A 66 22.51 8.49 2.18
C GLU A 66 22.31 9.30 3.46
N LEU A 67 21.06 9.36 3.95
CA LEU A 67 20.72 10.07 5.18
C LEU A 67 20.94 9.22 6.44
N GLN A 68 21.23 7.93 6.26
CA GLN A 68 21.76 7.05 7.30
C GLN A 68 23.30 6.98 7.30
N GLY A 69 23.96 7.84 6.49
CA GLY A 69 25.42 7.95 6.46
C GLY A 69 26.14 7.05 5.46
N PHE A 70 25.43 6.41 4.53
CA PHE A 70 26.01 5.49 3.54
C PHE A 70 26.00 6.10 2.14
N GLY A 71 26.77 5.47 1.22
CA GLY A 71 26.72 5.77 -0.19
C GLY A 71 27.16 7.19 -0.55
N THR A 72 26.78 7.65 -1.73
CA THR A 72 27.11 8.95 -2.29
C THR A 72 25.88 9.82 -2.41
N TYR A 73 25.91 11.00 -1.81
CA TYR A 73 24.82 11.98 -1.87
C TYR A 73 24.95 12.81 -3.14
N GLN A 74 24.07 12.60 -4.12
CA GLN A 74 24.19 13.20 -5.45
C GLN A 74 22.88 13.83 -5.90
N TYR A 75 23.00 14.98 -6.58
CA TYR A 75 21.86 15.68 -7.20
C TYR A 75 21.60 15.16 -8.62
N GLY A 76 20.33 15.00 -9.00
CA GLY A 76 19.93 14.32 -10.23
C GLY A 76 20.08 15.12 -11.51
N MET A 77 19.95 16.46 -11.45
CA MET A 77 20.09 17.33 -12.62
C MET A 77 21.40 18.10 -12.67
N ARG A 78 21.84 18.34 -13.91
CA ARG A 78 22.86 19.33 -14.18
C ARG A 78 22.22 20.71 -14.27
N PHE A 79 22.30 21.50 -13.20
CA PHE A 79 21.88 22.89 -13.27
C PHE A 79 22.91 23.73 -14.02
N TYR A 80 22.43 24.62 -14.88
CA TYR A 80 23.24 25.64 -15.59
C TYR A 80 24.39 25.09 -16.42
N GLY A 81 24.22 23.94 -17.06
CA GLY A 81 25.22 23.36 -17.96
C GLY A 81 26.49 22.83 -17.27
N LYS A 82 26.54 22.86 -15.94
CA LYS A 82 27.66 22.27 -15.21
C LYS A 82 27.56 20.75 -15.20
N ALA A 83 28.63 20.09 -15.64
CA ALA A 83 28.73 18.64 -15.47
C ALA A 83 28.67 18.27 -13.99
N THR A 84 28.03 17.18 -13.65
CA THR A 84 28.25 16.55 -12.34
C THR A 84 29.73 16.21 -12.24
N PRO A 85 30.45 16.69 -11.21
CA PRO A 85 31.93 16.63 -11.22
C PRO A 85 32.51 15.23 -11.21
N GLU A 86 31.78 14.23 -10.76
CA GLU A 86 32.29 12.91 -10.44
C GLU A 86 31.25 11.85 -10.80
N GLY A 87 31.27 11.27 -11.97
CA GLY A 87 30.52 10.08 -12.33
C GLY A 87 29.08 9.94 -11.79
N ILE A 88 28.42 8.91 -12.19
CA ILE A 88 27.10 8.56 -11.63
C ILE A 88 27.33 7.71 -10.37
N ALA A 89 26.67 8.10 -9.26
CA ALA A 89 26.67 7.28 -8.06
C ALA A 89 25.76 6.05 -8.29
N ASP A 90 26.38 4.89 -8.50
CA ASP A 90 25.72 3.64 -8.89
C ASP A 90 25.85 2.54 -7.83
N GLU A 91 26.15 2.92 -6.59
CA GLU A 91 26.28 1.97 -5.50
C GLU A 91 25.02 1.15 -5.29
N LYS A 92 25.21 -0.04 -4.70
CA LYS A 92 24.15 -0.96 -4.32
C LYS A 92 24.09 -1.12 -2.81
N GLY A 93 22.86 -1.26 -2.32
CA GLY A 93 22.58 -1.66 -0.94
C GLY A 93 22.13 -3.13 -0.90
N LYS A 94 22.77 -3.93 -0.04
CA LYS A 94 22.35 -5.31 0.22
C LYS A 94 21.77 -5.37 1.63
N TYR A 95 20.56 -5.88 1.73
CA TYR A 95 19.78 -5.97 2.96
C TYR A 95 19.56 -7.43 3.34
N LYS A 96 19.51 -7.72 4.66
CA LYS A 96 19.07 -9.00 5.20
C LYS A 96 18.17 -8.77 6.40
N TYR A 97 17.12 -9.57 6.48
CA TYR A 97 16.19 -9.56 7.62
C TYR A 97 15.65 -10.95 7.91
N GLU A 98 15.56 -11.32 9.18
CA GLU A 98 14.96 -12.57 9.62
C GLU A 98 13.65 -12.30 10.34
N PHE A 99 12.62 -13.09 10.04
CA PHE A 99 11.30 -12.97 10.63
C PHE A 99 10.59 -14.33 10.73
N THR A 100 9.54 -14.38 11.53
CA THR A 100 8.62 -15.52 11.61
C THR A 100 7.23 -15.10 11.18
N LEU A 101 6.43 -16.03 10.70
CA LEU A 101 5.01 -15.81 10.39
C LEU A 101 4.14 -16.69 11.30
N PRO A 102 2.92 -16.23 11.63
CA PRO A 102 1.97 -17.00 12.41
C PRO A 102 1.66 -18.36 11.77
N GLN A 103 1.54 -19.42 12.59
CA GLN A 103 1.21 -20.77 12.11
C GLN A 103 -0.15 -20.83 11.41
N GLU A 104 -1.10 -20.03 11.86
CA GLU A 104 -2.46 -19.92 11.29
C GLU A 104 -2.51 -19.28 9.89
N TRP A 105 -1.37 -18.81 9.37
CA TRP A 105 -1.28 -18.31 7.99
C TRP A 105 -0.93 -19.43 6.99
N GLU A 106 -0.60 -20.62 7.46
CA GLU A 106 -0.36 -21.77 6.57
C GLU A 106 -1.61 -22.09 5.73
N GLY A 107 -1.39 -22.32 4.43
CA GLY A 107 -2.47 -22.52 3.46
C GLY A 107 -3.13 -21.24 2.91
N LYS A 108 -2.74 -20.06 3.40
CA LYS A 108 -3.14 -18.79 2.80
C LYS A 108 -2.25 -18.41 1.62
N GLN A 109 -2.72 -17.49 0.79
CA GLN A 109 -1.89 -16.77 -0.17
C GLN A 109 -1.03 -15.77 0.60
N ILE A 110 0.29 -15.84 0.42
CA ILE A 110 1.26 -14.99 1.11
C ILE A 110 1.97 -14.10 0.11
N GLU A 111 1.81 -12.80 0.28
CA GLU A 111 2.40 -11.79 -0.58
C GLU A 111 3.43 -10.97 0.20
N LEU A 112 4.65 -10.84 -0.36
CA LEU A 112 5.65 -9.90 0.11
C LEU A 112 5.48 -8.59 -0.67
N VAL A 113 5.19 -7.51 0.05
CA VAL A 113 4.86 -6.20 -0.53
C VAL A 113 5.95 -5.19 -0.19
N PHE A 114 6.41 -4.49 -1.22
CA PHE A 114 7.23 -3.29 -1.10
C PHE A 114 6.40 -2.09 -1.56
N GLU A 115 6.29 -1.06 -0.72
CA GLU A 115 5.58 0.17 -1.12
C GLU A 115 6.40 1.02 -2.09
N ALA A 116 7.71 0.97 -2.00
CA ALA A 116 8.65 1.53 -2.98
C ALA A 116 10.11 1.25 -2.62
N VAL A 117 10.95 1.12 -3.64
CA VAL A 117 12.41 0.91 -3.52
C VAL A 117 13.11 1.73 -4.61
N MET A 118 14.18 2.42 -4.27
CA MET A 118 14.99 3.19 -5.25
C MET A 118 16.30 2.47 -5.55
N THR A 119 16.44 1.90 -6.80
CA THR A 119 15.51 1.97 -7.94
C THR A 119 15.20 0.57 -8.46
N ASP A 120 16.22 -0.22 -8.79
CA ASP A 120 16.06 -1.63 -9.16
C ASP A 120 16.26 -2.51 -7.94
N ASP A 121 15.47 -3.56 -7.82
CA ASP A 121 15.66 -4.53 -6.75
C ASP A 121 15.67 -5.98 -7.24
N LYS A 122 16.40 -6.81 -6.49
CA LYS A 122 16.40 -8.28 -6.59
C LYS A 122 16.11 -8.84 -5.21
N VAL A 123 15.03 -9.59 -5.11
CA VAL A 123 14.55 -10.13 -3.84
C VAL A 123 14.67 -11.63 -3.82
N THR A 124 15.21 -12.16 -2.73
CA THR A 124 15.18 -13.60 -2.41
C THR A 124 14.60 -13.83 -1.03
N ILE A 125 13.87 -14.91 -0.88
CA ILE A 125 13.36 -15.38 0.39
C ILE A 125 13.72 -16.85 0.57
N ASN A 126 14.34 -17.18 1.69
CA ASN A 126 14.84 -18.52 1.98
C ASN A 126 15.74 -19.09 0.87
N GLY A 127 16.57 -18.23 0.26
CA GLY A 127 17.49 -18.58 -0.83
C GLY A 127 16.84 -18.73 -2.21
N ARG A 128 15.52 -18.55 -2.35
CA ARG A 128 14.78 -18.63 -3.61
C ARG A 128 14.36 -17.24 -4.07
N LYS A 129 14.41 -16.96 -5.39
CA LYS A 129 13.94 -15.67 -5.95
C LYS A 129 12.47 -15.45 -5.61
N ALA A 130 12.13 -14.25 -5.15
CA ALA A 130 10.76 -13.89 -4.81
C ALA A 130 9.86 -13.69 -6.05
N GLY A 131 10.42 -13.24 -7.15
CA GLY A 131 9.69 -13.02 -8.40
C GLY A 131 10.42 -13.57 -9.61
N ASN A 132 9.91 -13.28 -10.79
CA ASN A 132 10.46 -13.77 -12.05
C ASN A 132 11.67 -12.96 -12.55
N GLY A 133 12.09 -11.92 -11.84
CA GLY A 133 13.19 -11.08 -12.30
C GLY A 133 13.47 -9.87 -11.43
N LEU A 134 13.91 -8.83 -12.12
CA LEU A 134 14.27 -7.54 -11.59
C LEU A 134 13.03 -6.64 -11.60
N HIS A 135 12.65 -6.06 -10.46
CA HIS A 135 11.72 -4.94 -10.45
C HIS A 135 12.49 -3.66 -10.77
N GLN A 136 11.87 -2.75 -11.51
CA GLN A 136 12.44 -1.47 -11.93
C GLN A 136 11.42 -0.35 -11.73
N GLY A 137 11.88 0.78 -11.19
CA GLY A 137 11.05 1.95 -10.90
C GLY A 137 10.88 2.21 -9.41
N GLY A 138 11.22 3.42 -8.98
CA GLY A 138 11.41 3.76 -7.57
C GLY A 138 10.15 4.17 -6.82
N PHE A 139 8.99 4.37 -7.50
CA PHE A 139 7.84 5.04 -6.87
C PHE A 139 6.56 4.22 -6.83
N TYR A 140 6.64 2.93 -7.14
CA TYR A 140 5.48 2.05 -7.27
C TYR A 140 5.49 0.98 -6.20
N ARG A 141 4.30 0.62 -5.72
CA ARG A 141 4.10 -0.61 -4.98
C ARG A 141 4.26 -1.80 -5.92
N PHE A 142 4.97 -2.80 -5.46
CA PHE A 142 5.07 -4.10 -6.14
C PHE A 142 4.98 -5.23 -5.13
N THR A 143 4.57 -6.40 -5.63
CA THR A 143 4.20 -7.54 -4.80
C THR A 143 4.78 -8.81 -5.39
N TYR A 144 5.25 -9.69 -4.53
CA TYR A 144 5.68 -11.04 -4.88
C TYR A 144 4.83 -12.07 -4.15
N ASP A 145 4.20 -13.00 -4.87
CA ASP A 145 3.64 -14.20 -4.26
C ASP A 145 4.79 -15.10 -3.80
N VAL A 146 4.85 -15.33 -2.50
CA VAL A 146 5.88 -16.14 -1.84
C VAL A 146 5.32 -17.34 -1.11
N SER A 147 4.06 -17.69 -1.38
CA SER A 147 3.30 -18.74 -0.70
C SER A 147 4.01 -20.10 -0.68
N ASP A 148 4.73 -20.45 -1.78
CA ASP A 148 5.42 -21.74 -1.96
C ASP A 148 6.84 -21.78 -1.36
N ARG A 149 7.31 -20.70 -0.73
CA ARG A 149 8.71 -20.56 -0.28
C ARG A 149 8.88 -19.93 1.10
N ILE A 150 7.78 -19.85 1.86
CA ILE A 150 7.71 -19.29 3.20
C ILE A 150 7.50 -20.39 4.24
N PHE A 151 8.02 -20.16 5.45
CA PHE A 151 7.84 -21.04 6.60
C PHE A 151 6.98 -20.36 7.65
N PHE A 152 6.25 -21.17 8.45
CA PHE A 152 5.32 -20.71 9.47
C PHE A 152 5.72 -21.15 10.88
N GLY A 153 5.09 -20.57 11.88
CA GLY A 153 5.31 -20.88 13.29
C GLY A 153 6.69 -20.44 13.78
N LYS A 154 7.43 -21.36 14.38
CA LYS A 154 8.75 -21.07 14.97
C LYS A 154 9.88 -21.01 13.96
N HIS A 155 9.65 -21.37 12.71
CA HIS A 155 10.66 -21.37 11.68
C HIS A 155 10.92 -19.97 11.17
N LYS A 156 12.20 -19.58 11.15
CA LYS A 156 12.62 -18.28 10.64
C LYS A 156 12.63 -18.28 9.12
N ASN A 157 12.16 -17.19 8.57
CA ASN A 157 12.32 -16.84 7.16
C ASN A 157 13.45 -15.83 7.02
N ARG A 158 14.22 -15.92 5.96
CA ARG A 158 15.29 -14.98 5.63
C ARG A 158 14.97 -14.25 4.33
N LEU A 159 14.78 -12.95 4.45
CA LEU A 159 14.63 -12.03 3.35
C LEU A 159 16.00 -11.42 3.01
N GLU A 160 16.39 -11.44 1.73
CA GLU A 160 17.57 -10.76 1.21
C GLU A 160 17.13 -9.89 0.02
N VAL A 161 17.56 -8.62 0.04
CA VAL A 161 17.22 -7.65 -1.00
C VAL A 161 18.51 -6.97 -1.46
N GLU A 162 18.77 -6.99 -2.78
CA GLU A 162 19.79 -6.15 -3.40
C GLU A 162 19.10 -5.01 -4.12
N VAL A 163 19.41 -3.78 -3.72
CA VAL A 163 18.87 -2.55 -4.31
C VAL A 163 19.99 -1.86 -5.08
N SER A 164 19.76 -1.55 -6.35
CA SER A 164 20.64 -0.72 -7.16
C SER A 164 20.12 0.70 -7.20
N LYS A 165 20.98 1.68 -6.90
CA LYS A 165 20.62 3.11 -6.93
C LYS A 165 20.28 3.56 -8.35
N GLU A 166 21.11 3.22 -9.34
CA GLU A 166 20.79 3.41 -10.74
C GLU A 166 20.05 2.19 -11.31
N SER A 167 19.05 2.45 -12.15
CA SER A 167 18.36 1.39 -12.86
C SER A 167 19.22 0.86 -14.01
N SER A 168 19.14 -0.43 -14.27
CA SER A 168 19.67 -1.04 -15.49
C SER A 168 18.89 -0.64 -16.75
N ASN A 169 17.75 0.03 -16.59
CA ASN A 169 16.93 0.60 -17.65
C ASN A 169 17.20 2.11 -17.77
N SER A 170 17.78 2.55 -18.89
CA SER A 170 18.13 3.94 -19.13
C SER A 170 16.92 4.88 -19.16
N GLN A 171 15.73 4.38 -19.56
CA GLN A 171 14.49 5.18 -19.59
C GLN A 171 13.99 5.46 -18.18
N VAL A 172 14.10 4.47 -17.26
CA VAL A 172 13.79 4.67 -15.85
C VAL A 172 14.72 5.72 -15.25
N ASN A 173 16.02 5.65 -15.51
CA ASN A 173 16.97 6.66 -15.04
C ASN A 173 16.66 8.05 -15.60
N MET A 174 16.26 8.14 -16.87
CA MET A 174 15.87 9.41 -17.46
C MET A 174 14.62 10.00 -16.79
N ALA A 175 13.62 9.16 -16.51
CA ALA A 175 12.35 9.60 -15.92
C ALA A 175 12.45 9.90 -14.41
N GLU A 176 13.23 9.13 -13.66
CA GLU A 176 13.17 9.14 -12.20
C GLU A 176 14.42 9.69 -11.51
N ARG A 177 15.56 9.75 -12.20
CA ARG A 177 16.84 10.11 -11.60
C ARG A 177 17.48 11.37 -12.17
N ARG A 178 17.06 11.81 -13.36
CA ARG A 178 17.57 13.02 -14.03
C ARG A 178 16.58 14.16 -13.93
N ALA A 179 16.28 14.58 -12.71
CA ALA A 179 15.38 15.68 -12.39
C ALA A 179 15.98 16.57 -11.29
N ASP A 180 15.34 17.68 -10.98
CA ASP A 180 15.82 18.69 -10.04
C ASP A 180 15.58 18.29 -8.57
N TYR A 181 16.05 17.12 -8.22
CA TYR A 181 16.02 16.61 -6.85
C TYR A 181 17.23 15.72 -6.56
N TRP A 182 17.44 15.42 -5.28
CA TRP A 182 18.48 14.52 -4.82
C TRP A 182 18.16 13.07 -5.17
N ASN A 183 19.14 12.36 -5.73
CA ASN A 183 19.07 10.94 -6.01
C ASN A 183 19.39 10.15 -4.76
N PHE A 184 18.40 9.47 -4.25
CA PHE A 184 18.54 8.56 -3.13
C PHE A 184 18.55 7.10 -3.60
N GLY A 185 19.09 6.23 -2.74
CA GLY A 185 18.95 4.80 -2.84
C GLY A 185 18.33 4.24 -1.58
N GLY A 186 17.73 3.06 -1.70
CA GLY A 186 17.26 2.32 -0.53
C GLY A 186 15.80 1.89 -0.58
N ILE A 187 15.44 1.13 0.44
CA ILE A 187 14.06 0.76 0.74
C ILE A 187 13.47 1.93 1.54
N PHE A 188 12.85 2.89 0.86
CA PHE A 188 12.45 4.15 1.47
C PHE A 188 10.98 4.23 1.89
N ARG A 189 10.18 3.19 1.55
CA ARG A 189 8.81 3.00 2.02
C ARG A 189 8.65 1.62 2.66
N PRO A 190 7.55 1.37 3.40
CA PRO A 190 7.34 0.14 4.15
C PRO A 190 7.47 -1.15 3.34
N VAL A 191 7.92 -2.20 4.03
CA VAL A 191 7.93 -3.60 3.57
C VAL A 191 7.08 -4.43 4.53
N PHE A 192 6.18 -5.24 4.00
CA PHE A 192 5.30 -6.08 4.82
C PHE A 192 4.88 -7.35 4.09
N ILE A 193 4.43 -8.32 4.87
CA ILE A 193 3.74 -9.52 4.38
C ILE A 193 2.24 -9.30 4.48
N VAL A 194 1.52 -9.72 3.44
CA VAL A 194 0.07 -9.82 3.41
C VAL A 194 -0.32 -11.29 3.33
N ALA A 195 -1.25 -11.72 4.19
CA ALA A 195 -1.86 -13.05 4.16
C ALA A 195 -3.34 -12.93 3.84
N LYS A 196 -3.74 -13.45 2.69
CA LYS A 196 -5.13 -13.52 2.22
C LYS A 196 -5.60 -14.99 2.28
N PRO A 197 -6.89 -15.29 2.52
CA PRO A 197 -7.41 -16.63 2.31
C PRO A 197 -7.05 -17.19 0.94
N ALA A 198 -7.00 -18.54 0.81
CA ALA A 198 -6.63 -19.18 -0.46
C ALA A 198 -7.54 -18.81 -1.64
N GLU A 199 -8.81 -18.53 -1.35
CA GLU A 199 -9.78 -17.96 -2.28
C GLU A 199 -10.15 -16.57 -1.79
N ASN A 200 -9.77 -15.53 -2.54
CA ASN A 200 -9.87 -14.17 -2.07
C ASN A 200 -10.25 -13.18 -3.18
N ILE A 201 -10.65 -12.00 -2.75
CA ILE A 201 -10.76 -10.81 -3.59
C ILE A 201 -9.35 -10.22 -3.67
N ASP A 202 -8.77 -10.24 -4.84
CA ASP A 202 -7.42 -9.72 -5.07
C ASP A 202 -7.40 -8.19 -5.18
N ARG A 203 -8.36 -7.64 -5.92
CA ARG A 203 -8.48 -6.21 -6.16
C ARG A 203 -9.95 -5.79 -6.29
N VAL A 204 -10.26 -4.58 -5.87
CA VAL A 204 -11.55 -3.93 -6.11
C VAL A 204 -11.33 -2.59 -6.80
N ALA A 205 -12.11 -2.31 -7.85
CA ALA A 205 -12.19 -0.99 -8.49
C ALA A 205 -13.57 -0.39 -8.24
N ILE A 206 -13.64 0.72 -7.48
CA ILE A 206 -14.89 1.39 -7.11
C ILE A 206 -15.11 2.61 -8.00
N ASP A 207 -16.33 2.76 -8.53
CA ASP A 207 -16.86 3.96 -9.15
C ASP A 207 -18.18 4.35 -8.46
N ALA A 208 -18.16 5.41 -7.64
CA ALA A 208 -19.30 5.86 -6.86
C ALA A 208 -19.68 7.30 -7.23
N LYS A 209 -20.82 7.45 -7.88
CA LYS A 209 -21.31 8.74 -8.41
C LYS A 209 -22.06 9.56 -7.36
N GLY A 210 -22.12 10.87 -7.59
CA GLY A 210 -22.81 11.82 -6.72
C GLY A 210 -24.34 11.65 -6.66
N ASP A 211 -24.93 10.98 -7.62
CA ASP A 211 -26.35 10.61 -7.61
C ASP A 211 -26.65 9.38 -6.74
N GLY A 212 -25.62 8.77 -6.17
CA GLY A 212 -25.71 7.57 -5.34
C GLY A 212 -25.55 6.25 -6.08
N HIS A 213 -25.33 6.28 -7.40
CA HIS A 213 -25.01 5.10 -8.17
C HIS A 213 -23.63 4.56 -7.74
N PHE A 214 -23.60 3.32 -7.28
CA PHE A 214 -22.39 2.62 -6.83
C PHE A 214 -22.10 1.43 -7.74
N MET A 215 -20.93 1.45 -8.35
CA MET A 215 -20.41 0.35 -9.14
C MET A 215 -19.07 -0.11 -8.58
N ALA A 216 -18.79 -1.42 -8.63
CA ALA A 216 -17.47 -1.95 -8.30
C ALA A 216 -17.19 -3.23 -9.07
N ASP A 217 -15.98 -3.33 -9.61
CA ASP A 217 -15.45 -4.58 -10.17
C ASP A 217 -14.57 -5.25 -9.11
N CYS A 218 -14.96 -6.44 -8.70
CA CYS A 218 -14.25 -7.27 -7.73
C CYS A 218 -13.51 -8.38 -8.49
N TYR A 219 -12.18 -8.29 -8.51
CA TYR A 219 -11.31 -9.28 -9.15
C TYR A 219 -10.92 -10.33 -8.13
N LEU A 220 -11.15 -11.60 -8.44
CA LEU A 220 -10.81 -12.73 -7.59
C LEU A 220 -9.46 -13.30 -8.02
N ASN A 221 -8.69 -13.86 -7.08
CA ASN A 221 -7.42 -14.49 -7.40
C ASN A 221 -7.58 -15.80 -8.22
N ARG A 222 -8.78 -16.36 -8.23
CA ARG A 222 -9.20 -17.51 -9.05
C ARG A 222 -10.71 -17.58 -9.17
N ALA A 223 -11.20 -18.30 -10.19
CA ALA A 223 -12.62 -18.59 -10.32
C ALA A 223 -13.10 -19.54 -9.20
N VAL A 224 -14.17 -19.16 -8.53
CA VAL A 224 -14.81 -19.94 -7.47
C VAL A 224 -16.24 -20.30 -7.92
N LYS A 225 -16.50 -21.61 -8.06
CA LYS A 225 -17.80 -22.10 -8.58
C LYS A 225 -18.98 -21.64 -7.71
N GLY A 226 -19.93 -20.94 -8.33
CA GLY A 226 -21.15 -20.46 -7.66
C GLY A 226 -20.89 -19.40 -6.60
N ALA A 227 -19.73 -18.74 -6.64
CA ALA A 227 -19.39 -17.69 -5.70
C ALA A 227 -20.28 -16.46 -5.89
N LYS A 228 -20.45 -15.73 -4.78
CA LYS A 228 -21.16 -14.45 -4.71
C LYS A 228 -20.30 -13.44 -3.97
N VAL A 229 -20.43 -12.18 -4.36
CA VAL A 229 -19.86 -11.04 -3.63
C VAL A 229 -21.00 -10.25 -3.01
N LYS A 230 -21.14 -10.35 -1.69
CA LYS A 230 -22.03 -9.45 -0.91
C LYS A 230 -21.28 -8.15 -0.66
N THR A 231 -21.91 -7.03 -1.04
CA THR A 231 -21.35 -5.69 -0.80
C THR A 231 -22.25 -4.94 0.18
N GLU A 232 -21.64 -4.34 1.20
CA GLU A 232 -22.30 -3.49 2.19
C GLU A 232 -21.60 -2.14 2.23
N ILE A 233 -22.39 -1.05 2.15
CA ILE A 233 -21.87 0.32 2.30
C ILE A 233 -22.14 0.77 3.73
N LEU A 234 -21.09 1.12 4.44
CA LEU A 234 -21.13 1.61 5.81
C LEU A 234 -20.86 3.11 5.84
N ASP A 235 -21.66 3.85 6.60
CA ASP A 235 -21.39 5.25 6.88
C ASP A 235 -20.22 5.43 7.89
N GLU A 236 -19.88 6.67 8.22
CA GLU A 236 -18.82 7.04 9.16
C GLU A 236 -19.01 6.48 10.59
N LYS A 237 -20.24 6.08 10.94
CA LYS A 237 -20.61 5.46 12.23
C LYS A 237 -20.60 3.93 12.16
N GLY A 238 -20.27 3.34 11.01
CA GLY A 238 -20.31 1.91 10.78
C GLY A 238 -21.68 1.32 10.54
N LYS A 239 -22.73 2.16 10.32
CA LYS A 239 -24.07 1.69 10.00
C LYS A 239 -24.18 1.35 8.52
N VAL A 240 -24.74 0.18 8.21
CA VAL A 240 -25.05 -0.21 6.83
C VAL A 240 -26.15 0.69 6.27
N VAL A 241 -25.86 1.38 5.17
CA VAL A 241 -26.80 2.31 4.49
C VAL A 241 -27.27 1.76 3.15
N ALA A 242 -26.56 0.81 2.56
CA ALA A 242 -26.96 0.10 1.35
C ALA A 242 -26.27 -1.28 1.30
N SER A 243 -26.87 -2.23 0.59
CA SER A 243 -26.28 -3.54 0.35
C SER A 243 -26.77 -4.14 -0.97
N ASN A 244 -25.91 -5.00 -1.55
CA ASN A 244 -26.21 -5.75 -2.77
C ASN A 244 -25.51 -7.09 -2.74
N VAL A 245 -25.93 -8.03 -3.60
CA VAL A 245 -25.24 -9.32 -3.83
C VAL A 245 -25.10 -9.52 -5.32
N ALA A 246 -23.87 -9.66 -5.79
CA ALA A 246 -23.53 -9.95 -7.17
C ALA A 246 -22.99 -11.38 -7.32
N ASP A 247 -23.37 -12.07 -8.40
CA ASP A 247 -22.85 -13.40 -8.73
C ASP A 247 -21.49 -13.30 -9.44
N ALA A 248 -20.53 -14.08 -9.00
CA ALA A 248 -19.25 -14.26 -9.72
C ALA A 248 -19.32 -15.33 -10.85
N ARG A 249 -20.44 -16.00 -11.05
CA ARG A 249 -20.83 -16.90 -12.16
C ARG A 249 -19.68 -17.77 -12.73
N ASN A 250 -18.85 -18.36 -11.87
CA ASN A 250 -17.68 -19.18 -12.25
C ASN A 250 -16.58 -18.40 -13.03
N SER A 251 -16.62 -17.07 -13.00
CA SER A 251 -15.55 -16.19 -13.45
C SER A 251 -14.67 -15.77 -12.28
N ASP A 252 -13.56 -15.16 -12.58
CA ASP A 252 -12.64 -14.52 -11.63
C ASP A 252 -12.99 -13.03 -11.39
N GLU A 253 -14.20 -12.61 -11.80
CA GLU A 253 -14.67 -11.23 -11.65
C GLU A 253 -16.15 -11.21 -11.26
N ALA A 254 -16.52 -10.31 -10.34
CA ALA A 254 -17.91 -10.00 -9.99
C ALA A 254 -18.15 -8.50 -10.18
N HIS A 255 -19.16 -8.17 -10.99
CA HIS A 255 -19.60 -6.79 -11.20
C HIS A 255 -20.74 -6.45 -10.23
N VAL A 256 -20.51 -5.44 -9.40
CA VAL A 256 -21.44 -4.92 -8.40
C VAL A 256 -22.03 -3.61 -8.94
N ASP A 257 -23.36 -3.52 -8.98
CA ASP A 257 -24.07 -2.34 -9.48
C ASP A 257 -25.38 -2.16 -8.68
N PHE A 258 -25.53 -1.02 -8.00
CA PHE A 258 -26.74 -0.69 -7.27
C PHE A 258 -26.83 0.78 -6.87
N GLN A 259 -28.02 1.22 -6.44
CA GLN A 259 -28.29 2.58 -6.02
C GLN A 259 -28.23 2.74 -4.50
N THR A 260 -27.46 3.71 -4.01
CA THR A 260 -27.48 4.18 -2.62
C THR A 260 -28.37 5.41 -2.51
N LYS A 261 -29.30 5.40 -1.57
CA LYS A 261 -30.27 6.50 -1.43
C LYS A 261 -29.63 7.73 -0.78
N ALA A 262 -29.60 8.86 -1.52
CA ALA A 262 -29.22 10.18 -1.04
C ALA A 262 -27.93 10.20 -0.16
N PRO A 263 -26.77 9.72 -0.67
CA PRO A 263 -25.55 9.72 0.12
C PRO A 263 -25.05 11.16 0.35
N LYS A 264 -24.29 11.35 1.45
CA LYS A 264 -23.49 12.56 1.64
C LYS A 264 -22.35 12.57 0.64
N LEU A 265 -22.21 13.66 -0.10
CA LEU A 265 -21.21 13.76 -1.15
C LEU A 265 -19.83 14.14 -0.60
N TRP A 266 -18.80 13.64 -1.26
CA TRP A 266 -17.44 14.05 -1.01
C TRP A 266 -17.13 15.35 -1.77
N THR A 267 -16.59 16.35 -1.05
CA THR A 267 -15.93 17.53 -1.64
C THR A 267 -14.62 17.80 -0.90
N ALA A 268 -13.76 18.68 -1.42
CA ALA A 268 -12.53 19.05 -0.73
C ALA A 268 -12.78 19.77 0.61
N GLU A 269 -13.92 20.46 0.73
CA GLU A 269 -14.37 21.15 1.95
C GLU A 269 -15.05 20.20 2.95
N THR A 270 -15.81 19.24 2.45
CA THR A 270 -16.57 18.26 3.24
C THR A 270 -16.30 16.84 2.72
N PRO A 271 -15.17 16.23 3.07
CA PRO A 271 -14.74 14.95 2.51
C PRO A 271 -15.44 13.77 3.20
N HIS A 272 -16.75 13.63 2.96
CA HIS A 272 -17.50 12.51 3.50
C HIS A 272 -17.06 11.19 2.89
N LEU A 273 -16.64 10.26 3.76
CA LEU A 273 -16.19 8.94 3.38
C LEU A 273 -17.11 7.86 3.88
N TYR A 274 -17.24 6.81 3.07
CA TYR A 274 -17.92 5.56 3.37
C TYR A 274 -16.91 4.42 3.35
N THR A 275 -17.30 3.29 3.92
CA THR A 275 -16.54 2.03 3.79
C THR A 275 -17.40 1.03 3.02
N ALA A 276 -16.90 0.56 1.88
CA ALA A 276 -17.44 -0.60 1.21
C ALA A 276 -16.82 -1.86 1.80
N VAL A 277 -17.67 -2.82 2.18
CA VAL A 277 -17.27 -4.15 2.68
C VAL A 277 -17.70 -5.17 1.65
N PHE A 278 -16.73 -5.83 1.03
CA PHE A 278 -16.94 -6.87 0.04
C PHE A 278 -16.70 -8.24 0.70
N THR A 279 -17.71 -9.08 0.71
CA THR A 279 -17.66 -10.42 1.30
C THR A 279 -17.81 -11.46 0.20
N LEU A 280 -16.73 -12.17 -0.11
CA LEU A 280 -16.75 -13.32 -1.01
C LEU A 280 -17.36 -14.52 -0.30
N GLN A 281 -18.35 -15.15 -0.91
CA GLN A 281 -19.03 -16.33 -0.40
C GLN A 281 -18.99 -17.46 -1.44
N ASP A 282 -18.92 -18.72 -1.00
CA ASP A 282 -19.10 -19.87 -1.87
C ASP A 282 -20.59 -20.12 -2.21
N ALA A 283 -20.86 -21.15 -3.00
CA ALA A 283 -22.22 -21.54 -3.39
C ALA A 283 -23.13 -21.92 -2.20
N ALA A 284 -22.56 -22.34 -1.06
CA ALA A 284 -23.28 -22.68 0.16
C ALA A 284 -23.50 -21.47 1.08
N GLY A 285 -22.98 -20.27 0.70
CA GLY A 285 -23.05 -19.05 1.49
C GLY A 285 -21.97 -18.93 2.58
N LYS A 286 -21.00 -19.84 2.63
CA LYS A 286 -19.86 -19.74 3.53
C LYS A 286 -18.97 -18.59 3.11
N THR A 287 -18.62 -17.70 4.06
CA THR A 287 -17.67 -16.61 3.80
C THR A 287 -16.25 -17.17 3.61
N LEU A 288 -15.65 -16.80 2.47
CA LEU A 288 -14.29 -17.14 2.07
C LEU A 288 -13.31 -16.02 2.39
N HIS A 289 -13.67 -14.76 2.04
CA HIS A 289 -12.82 -13.59 2.23
C HIS A 289 -13.66 -12.34 2.46
N ARG A 290 -13.09 -11.37 3.16
CA ARG A 290 -13.65 -10.04 3.33
C ARG A 290 -12.59 -8.98 3.04
N GLU A 291 -12.94 -8.04 2.18
CA GLU A 291 -12.12 -6.88 1.86
C GLU A 291 -12.87 -5.58 2.21
N ARG A 292 -12.14 -4.55 2.64
CA ARG A 292 -12.70 -3.26 3.04
C ARG A 292 -11.99 -2.13 2.32
N GLN A 293 -12.75 -1.22 1.74
CA GLN A 293 -12.19 -0.06 1.05
C GLN A 293 -12.96 1.21 1.37
N LYS A 294 -12.26 2.28 1.74
CA LYS A 294 -12.82 3.62 1.89
C LYS A 294 -13.05 4.24 0.52
N PHE A 295 -14.12 4.99 0.39
CA PHE A 295 -14.46 5.75 -0.82
C PHE A 295 -15.38 6.93 -0.49
N GLY A 296 -15.57 7.84 -1.46
CA GLY A 296 -16.54 8.93 -1.36
C GLY A 296 -17.43 8.98 -2.59
N PHE A 297 -18.72 9.28 -2.41
CA PHE A 297 -19.64 9.52 -3.52
C PHE A 297 -19.34 10.87 -4.14
N ARG A 298 -18.92 10.88 -5.42
CA ARG A 298 -18.68 12.12 -6.18
C ARG A 298 -18.77 11.90 -7.67
N THR A 299 -19.22 12.91 -8.39
CA THR A 299 -19.16 12.97 -9.84
C THR A 299 -18.16 14.03 -10.25
N ILE A 300 -17.20 13.67 -11.12
CA ILE A 300 -16.22 14.58 -11.71
C ILE A 300 -16.55 14.71 -13.19
N GLU A 301 -16.68 15.96 -13.66
CA GLU A 301 -16.95 16.27 -15.05
C GLU A 301 -15.88 17.22 -15.59
N TYR A 302 -15.40 16.92 -16.79
CA TYR A 302 -14.53 17.81 -17.56
C TYR A 302 -15.34 18.40 -18.70
N ARG A 303 -15.64 19.70 -18.61
CA ARG A 303 -16.40 20.42 -19.64
C ARG A 303 -15.42 21.17 -20.54
N ALA A 304 -15.39 20.82 -21.83
CA ALA A 304 -14.47 21.44 -22.80
C ALA A 304 -14.61 22.95 -22.81
N SER A 305 -13.49 23.66 -22.77
CA SER A 305 -13.40 25.12 -22.74
C SER A 305 -14.09 25.83 -21.57
N ASP A 306 -14.58 25.09 -20.58
CA ASP A 306 -15.28 25.64 -19.41
C ASP A 306 -14.57 25.27 -18.11
N GLY A 307 -14.20 24.01 -17.88
CA GLY A 307 -13.41 23.60 -16.71
C GLY A 307 -13.83 22.28 -16.07
N VAL A 308 -13.48 22.15 -14.81
CA VAL A 308 -13.74 20.94 -14.00
C VAL A 308 -14.92 21.20 -13.06
N TYR A 309 -15.80 20.24 -12.95
CA TYR A 309 -16.96 20.26 -12.06
C TYR A 309 -16.88 19.07 -11.10
N ILE A 310 -17.15 19.29 -9.83
CA ILE A 310 -17.34 18.25 -8.83
C ILE A 310 -18.76 18.36 -8.30
N ASN A 311 -19.55 17.29 -8.41
CA ASN A 311 -20.98 17.24 -8.02
C ASN A 311 -21.79 18.39 -8.63
N GLY A 312 -21.53 18.72 -9.90
CA GLY A 312 -22.21 19.77 -10.63
C GLY A 312 -21.76 21.20 -10.30
N GLN A 313 -20.83 21.39 -9.36
CA GLN A 313 -20.25 22.69 -9.00
C GLN A 313 -18.90 22.90 -9.69
N LYS A 314 -18.71 24.04 -10.35
CA LYS A 314 -17.44 24.40 -10.98
C LYS A 314 -16.37 24.59 -9.92
N VAL A 315 -15.21 23.94 -10.11
CA VAL A 315 -14.08 24.01 -9.16
C VAL A 315 -12.93 24.76 -9.78
N ILE A 316 -12.39 25.71 -9.02
CA ILE A 316 -11.10 26.37 -9.32
C ILE A 316 -10.08 25.75 -8.36
N PHE A 317 -9.10 25.04 -8.93
CA PHE A 317 -8.02 24.45 -8.14
C PHE A 317 -7.07 25.54 -7.63
N LYS A 318 -7.03 25.66 -6.31
CA LYS A 318 -6.08 26.50 -5.58
C LYS A 318 -5.18 25.56 -4.79
N GLY A 319 -3.92 25.42 -5.20
CA GLY A 319 -3.08 24.39 -4.61
C GLY A 319 -1.60 24.62 -4.80
N VAL A 320 -0.84 23.65 -4.34
CA VAL A 320 0.63 23.64 -4.38
C VAL A 320 1.15 22.39 -5.10
N ASN A 321 2.37 22.48 -5.61
CA ASN A 321 3.17 21.31 -5.93
C ASN A 321 3.82 20.80 -4.65
N ARG A 322 3.77 19.50 -4.40
CA ARG A 322 4.41 18.88 -3.25
C ARG A 322 5.34 17.76 -3.67
N HIS A 323 6.57 17.83 -3.20
CA HIS A 323 7.47 16.67 -3.14
C HIS A 323 7.32 15.93 -1.81
N SER A 324 7.28 14.60 -1.83
CA SER A 324 7.42 13.77 -0.62
C SER A 324 8.88 13.78 -0.19
N PHE A 325 9.26 14.81 0.60
CA PHE A 325 10.65 15.06 0.95
C PHE A 325 10.77 15.82 2.26
N ARG A 326 11.80 15.46 3.06
CA ARG A 326 12.29 16.22 4.21
C ARG A 326 13.83 16.23 4.18
N PRO A 327 14.50 17.33 4.55
CA PRO A 327 15.97 17.38 4.57
C PRO A 327 16.60 16.29 5.43
N GLU A 328 15.96 15.92 6.55
CA GLU A 328 16.47 14.98 7.54
C GLU A 328 16.28 13.52 7.14
N THR A 329 15.24 13.21 6.36
CA THR A 329 14.83 11.83 6.07
C THR A 329 14.72 11.51 4.58
N GLY A 330 14.98 12.51 3.72
CA GLY A 330 14.85 12.39 2.28
C GLY A 330 13.42 12.09 1.88
N ARG A 331 13.23 11.01 1.15
CA ARG A 331 11.91 10.59 0.65
C ARG A 331 11.13 9.70 1.62
N THR A 332 11.75 9.32 2.73
CA THR A 332 11.09 8.53 3.77
C THR A 332 10.33 9.47 4.70
N LEU A 333 9.02 9.42 4.64
CA LEU A 333 8.15 10.21 5.51
C LEU A 333 7.48 9.30 6.55
N SER A 334 6.71 9.92 7.43
CA SER A 334 5.80 9.22 8.36
C SER A 334 4.39 9.74 8.18
N LYS A 335 3.44 8.99 8.76
CA LYS A 335 2.03 9.44 8.81
C LYS A 335 1.89 10.82 9.45
N ALA A 336 2.62 11.08 10.53
CA ALA A 336 2.61 12.37 11.22
C ALA A 336 3.05 13.51 10.29
N LYS A 337 4.15 13.31 9.53
CA LYS A 337 4.66 14.31 8.57
C LYS A 337 3.70 14.54 7.40
N ASN A 338 3.05 13.48 6.92
CA ASN A 338 2.03 13.60 5.87
C ASN A 338 0.81 14.40 6.36
N ILE A 339 0.33 14.13 7.57
CA ILE A 339 -0.77 14.89 8.20
C ILE A 339 -0.37 16.36 8.43
N GLU A 340 0.86 16.63 8.85
CA GLU A 340 1.39 18.00 9.02
C GLU A 340 1.31 18.78 7.69
N ASP A 341 1.77 18.17 6.58
CA ASP A 341 1.71 18.80 5.25
C ASP A 341 0.26 19.09 4.85
N VAL A 342 -0.65 18.15 5.01
CA VAL A 342 -2.07 18.32 4.66
C VAL A 342 -2.69 19.45 5.50
N LYS A 343 -2.43 19.49 6.81
CA LYS A 343 -2.91 20.55 7.70
C LYS A 343 -2.36 21.91 7.28
N LEU A 344 -1.08 22.02 6.92
CA LEU A 344 -0.47 23.25 6.45
C LEU A 344 -1.12 23.74 5.14
N ILE A 345 -1.29 22.84 4.16
CA ILE A 345 -1.95 23.12 2.88
C ILE A 345 -3.39 23.59 3.12
N LYS A 346 -4.12 22.93 3.99
CA LYS A 346 -5.49 23.29 4.37
C LYS A 346 -5.55 24.65 5.06
N SER A 347 -4.59 24.96 5.95
CA SER A 347 -4.50 26.26 6.65
C SER A 347 -4.26 27.45 5.71
N MET A 348 -3.66 27.21 4.54
CA MET A 348 -3.50 28.18 3.46
C MET A 348 -4.75 28.33 2.58
N ASN A 349 -5.88 27.75 2.98
CA ASN A 349 -7.14 27.75 2.23
C ASN A 349 -7.02 27.15 0.81
N MET A 350 -6.23 26.08 0.69
CA MET A 350 -6.04 25.34 -0.57
C MET A 350 -6.95 24.12 -0.64
N ASN A 351 -7.40 23.77 -1.84
CA ASN A 351 -8.31 22.65 -2.12
C ASN A 351 -7.71 21.61 -3.07
N ALA A 352 -6.43 21.76 -3.43
CA ALA A 352 -5.76 20.86 -4.36
C ALA A 352 -4.26 20.73 -4.02
N VAL A 353 -3.70 19.55 -4.34
CA VAL A 353 -2.25 19.30 -4.29
C VAL A 353 -1.84 18.57 -5.57
N ARG A 354 -0.83 19.09 -6.25
CA ARG A 354 -0.18 18.35 -7.32
C ARG A 354 0.98 17.54 -6.73
N LEU A 355 0.87 16.24 -6.84
CA LEU A 355 1.92 15.31 -6.43
C LEU A 355 3.06 15.33 -7.46
N SER A 356 4.04 16.17 -7.24
CA SER A 356 5.13 16.37 -8.19
C SER A 356 6.37 15.54 -7.81
N HIS A 357 6.81 14.58 -8.67
CA HIS A 357 6.16 14.19 -9.94
C HIS A 357 5.98 12.67 -9.96
N TYR A 358 5.56 12.07 -8.84
CA TYR A 358 5.50 10.62 -8.60
C TYR A 358 4.36 10.29 -7.62
N PRO A 359 3.89 9.04 -7.58
CA PRO A 359 2.88 8.60 -6.62
C PRO A 359 3.29 8.88 -5.17
N ALA A 360 2.39 9.48 -4.40
CA ALA A 360 2.60 9.74 -2.98
C ALA A 360 2.51 8.46 -2.15
N ASP A 361 2.92 8.56 -0.88
CA ASP A 361 2.65 7.54 0.12
C ASP A 361 1.14 7.33 0.27
N PRO A 362 0.68 6.08 0.49
CA PRO A 362 -0.72 5.83 0.84
C PRO A 362 -1.20 6.65 2.05
N GLU A 363 -0.34 6.85 3.05
CA GLU A 363 -0.63 7.66 4.25
C GLU A 363 -0.93 9.13 3.94
N PHE A 364 -0.33 9.70 2.86
CA PHE A 364 -0.65 11.05 2.42
C PHE A 364 -2.05 11.13 1.78
N LEU A 365 -2.41 10.08 1.01
CA LEU A 365 -3.73 10.00 0.39
C LEU A 365 -4.84 9.78 1.44
N GLU A 366 -4.52 9.08 2.55
CA GLU A 366 -5.41 8.90 3.69
C GLU A 366 -5.60 10.21 4.49
N ALA A 367 -4.55 11.01 4.63
CA ALA A 367 -4.60 12.30 5.34
C ALA A 367 -5.40 13.36 4.59
#